data_bd85c9f7ccba7e345fe239b0dae2f293
#
_entry.id   bd85c9f7ccba7e345fe239b0dae2f293
#
_cell.length_a   1.000
_cell.length_b   1.000
_cell.length_c   1.000
_cell.angle_alpha   90.00
_cell.angle_beta   90.00
_cell.angle_gamma   90.00
#
_symmetry.space_group_name_H-M   'P 1'
#
loop_
_entity.id
_entity.type
_entity.pdbx_description
1 polymer ?
#
loop_
_entity_poly.entity_id
_entity_poly.type
_entity_poly.pdbx_seq_one_letter_code
_entity_poly.pdbx_strand_id
1 'polypeptide(L)'
;ITEIPGADNLFQTEGIIRETQEKYQNLYGVKKSYLLINGTSGGLIAGILASVEPGGSLILARNCHKAVFNALTLGNIKPVYAYPEEEARYGIAGVTTADEIDRLMREHPEAKAVVLPSPNYYGICSDIASIAETVHSHDGILIVDQAHGAHLKFMKDQPAAAEDCGADIIVDSIHKTLASFTQSAVLHVNSERISLPVLEDQ
;
A
#
# COMPACT_ATOMS: atom_id res chain seq x y z
N ILE A 1 5.12 -15.20 23.64
CA ILE A 1 6.22 -14.87 24.57
C ILE A 1 7.31 -14.20 23.74
N THR A 2 7.26 -12.90 23.63
CA THR A 2 8.12 -12.14 22.70
C THR A 2 9.07 -11.18 23.41
N GLU A 3 8.90 -10.96 24.72
CA GLU A 3 9.61 -9.96 25.50
C GLU A 3 10.50 -10.63 26.56
N ILE A 4 11.35 -11.54 26.10
CA ILE A 4 12.35 -12.21 26.95
C ILE A 4 13.74 -11.62 26.70
N PRO A 5 14.66 -11.67 27.65
CA PRO A 5 16.05 -11.25 27.42
C PRO A 5 16.66 -11.96 26.22
N GLY A 6 17.19 -11.18 25.25
CA GLY A 6 17.77 -11.66 24.02
C GLY A 6 16.78 -11.80 22.83
N ALA A 7 15.48 -11.59 23.03
CA ALA A 7 14.53 -11.37 21.94
C ALA A 7 14.29 -9.86 21.75
N ASP A 8 14.06 -9.47 20.51
CA ASP A 8 13.71 -8.08 20.16
C ASP A 8 12.20 -7.84 20.38
N ASN A 9 11.78 -6.57 20.35
CA ASN A 9 10.40 -6.14 20.56
C ASN A 9 9.93 -5.29 19.38
N LEU A 10 8.76 -5.63 18.78
CA LEU A 10 8.20 -4.89 17.64
C LEU A 10 7.80 -3.45 17.96
N PHE A 11 7.43 -3.15 19.24
CA PHE A 11 7.07 -1.79 19.66
C PHE A 11 8.30 -0.91 19.92
N GLN A 12 9.46 -1.52 20.22
CA GLN A 12 10.72 -0.84 20.48
C GLN A 12 11.85 -1.66 19.86
N THR A 13 11.96 -1.59 18.55
CA THR A 13 12.93 -2.38 17.80
C THR A 13 14.35 -1.86 18.05
N GLU A 14 15.23 -2.68 18.66
CA GLU A 14 16.62 -2.32 18.95
C GLU A 14 17.63 -3.31 18.37
N GLY A 15 17.20 -4.53 18.06
CA GLY A 15 18.04 -5.63 17.63
C GLY A 15 17.71 -6.13 16.22
N ILE A 16 17.47 -7.44 16.12
CA ILE A 16 17.32 -8.15 14.83
C ILE A 16 16.11 -7.67 14.01
N ILE A 17 15.03 -7.22 14.67
CA ILE A 17 13.86 -6.68 13.98
C ILE A 17 14.24 -5.38 13.29
N ARG A 18 14.89 -4.45 14.00
CA ARG A 18 15.39 -3.19 13.43
C ARG A 18 16.35 -3.45 12.28
N GLU A 19 17.35 -4.31 12.47
CA GLU A 19 18.29 -4.66 11.40
C GLU A 19 17.58 -5.23 10.16
N THR A 20 16.54 -6.03 10.36
CA THR A 20 15.75 -6.59 9.27
C THR A 20 14.95 -5.52 8.55
N GLN A 21 14.30 -4.62 9.27
CA GLN A 21 13.59 -3.47 8.69
C GLN A 21 14.54 -2.56 7.89
N GLU A 22 15.73 -2.27 8.40
CA GLU A 22 16.76 -1.49 7.70
C GLU A 22 17.26 -2.21 6.42
N LYS A 23 17.38 -3.53 6.45
CA LYS A 23 17.72 -4.31 5.24
C LYS A 23 16.62 -4.22 4.18
N TYR A 24 15.34 -4.34 4.56
CA TYR A 24 14.22 -4.12 3.64
C TYR A 24 14.21 -2.70 3.09
N GLN A 25 14.38 -1.70 3.95
CA GLN A 25 14.46 -0.30 3.56
C GLN A 25 15.54 -0.06 2.50
N ASN A 26 16.74 -0.57 2.72
CA ASN A 26 17.85 -0.44 1.78
C ASN A 26 17.62 -1.23 0.49
N LEU A 27 17.06 -2.43 0.60
CA LEU A 27 16.84 -3.33 -0.54
C LEU A 27 15.77 -2.78 -1.50
N TYR A 28 14.70 -2.21 -0.94
CA TYR A 28 13.62 -1.59 -1.72
C TYR A 28 13.89 -0.13 -2.08
N GLY A 29 14.87 0.51 -1.45
CA GLY A 29 15.22 1.91 -1.69
C GLY A 29 14.18 2.89 -1.18
N VAL A 30 13.52 2.56 -0.08
CA VAL A 30 12.45 3.35 0.54
C VAL A 30 12.92 4.06 1.81
N LYS A 31 12.13 5.01 2.33
CA LYS A 31 12.47 5.78 3.52
C LYS A 31 12.33 4.99 4.82
N LYS A 32 11.34 4.12 4.91
CA LYS A 32 11.10 3.29 6.09
C LYS A 32 10.40 2.00 5.68
N SER A 33 10.71 0.92 6.40
CA SER A 33 10.04 -0.38 6.25
C SER A 33 9.64 -0.92 7.60
N TYR A 34 8.43 -1.49 7.68
CA TYR A 34 7.88 -2.10 8.89
C TYR A 34 7.52 -3.56 8.63
N LEU A 35 8.01 -4.45 9.48
CA LEU A 35 7.57 -5.86 9.47
C LEU A 35 6.16 -5.95 10.03
N LEU A 36 5.27 -6.65 9.32
CA LEU A 36 3.87 -6.80 9.68
C LEU A 36 3.59 -8.20 10.24
N ILE A 37 2.89 -8.28 11.35
CA ILE A 37 2.52 -9.55 12.00
C ILE A 37 1.14 -10.07 11.55
N ASN A 38 0.29 -9.21 11.01
CA ASN A 38 -1.07 -9.53 10.52
C ASN A 38 -1.17 -9.55 8.99
N GLY A 39 -0.05 -9.84 8.32
CA GLY A 39 0.02 -9.81 6.86
C GLY A 39 -0.25 -8.41 6.28
N THR A 40 -0.40 -8.33 4.97
CA THR A 40 -0.73 -7.07 4.28
C THR A 40 -2.07 -6.48 4.72
N SER A 41 -2.99 -7.29 5.26
CA SER A 41 -4.26 -6.79 5.76
C SER A 41 -4.09 -5.78 6.89
N GLY A 42 -3.18 -6.06 7.85
CA GLY A 42 -2.84 -5.13 8.92
C GLY A 42 -2.19 -3.85 8.36
N GLY A 43 -1.22 -4.00 7.45
CA GLY A 43 -0.53 -2.87 6.84
C GLY A 43 -1.46 -1.94 6.03
N LEU A 44 -2.40 -2.51 5.26
CA LEU A 44 -3.39 -1.72 4.52
C LEU A 44 -4.31 -0.94 5.47
N ILE A 45 -4.78 -1.58 6.55
CA ILE A 45 -5.61 -0.91 7.56
C ILE A 45 -4.82 0.23 8.20
N ALA A 46 -3.62 -0.02 8.71
CA ALA A 46 -2.78 0.99 9.33
C ALA A 46 -2.46 2.14 8.36
N GLY A 47 -2.03 1.83 7.12
CA GLY A 47 -1.72 2.84 6.11
C GLY A 47 -2.92 3.74 5.77
N ILE A 48 -4.12 3.17 5.65
CA ILE A 48 -5.35 3.93 5.38
C ILE A 48 -5.73 4.81 6.58
N LEU A 49 -5.74 4.24 7.79
CA LEU A 49 -6.10 4.99 9.01
C LEU A 49 -5.09 6.10 9.32
N ALA A 50 -3.82 5.94 8.96
CA ALA A 50 -2.81 6.99 9.08
C ALA A 50 -2.94 8.09 8.00
N SER A 51 -3.61 7.81 6.89
CA SER A 51 -3.73 8.72 5.75
C SER A 51 -5.07 9.45 5.66
N VAL A 52 -6.08 8.98 6.37
CA VAL A 52 -7.45 9.53 6.31
C VAL A 52 -7.99 9.74 7.71
N GLU A 53 -8.35 10.98 8.03
CA GLU A 53 -8.99 11.32 9.31
C GLU A 53 -10.32 10.59 9.50
N PRO A 54 -10.71 10.23 10.74
CA PRO A 54 -12.00 9.61 11.02
C PRO A 54 -13.18 10.42 10.45
N GLY A 55 -14.05 9.78 9.69
CA GLY A 55 -15.16 10.41 8.98
C GLY A 55 -14.81 11.06 7.65
N GLY A 56 -13.53 11.06 7.26
CA GLY A 56 -13.05 11.55 5.97
C GLY A 56 -13.45 10.67 4.78
N SER A 57 -12.91 10.96 3.61
CA SER A 57 -13.20 10.25 2.36
C SER A 57 -11.94 9.60 1.79
N LEU A 58 -12.10 8.41 1.19
CA LEU A 58 -11.05 7.65 0.54
C LEU A 58 -11.48 7.24 -0.87
N ILE A 59 -10.65 7.55 -1.88
CA ILE A 59 -10.82 6.98 -3.21
C ILE A 59 -10.20 5.58 -3.21
N LEU A 60 -10.96 4.56 -3.62
CA LEU A 60 -10.48 3.18 -3.65
C LEU A 60 -10.92 2.46 -4.90
N ALA A 61 -10.01 1.67 -5.49
CA ALA A 61 -10.36 0.80 -6.61
C ALA A 61 -11.38 -0.26 -6.15
N ARG A 62 -12.44 -0.48 -6.94
CA ARG A 62 -13.54 -1.37 -6.55
C ARG A 62 -13.11 -2.83 -6.37
N ASN A 63 -11.98 -3.22 -6.95
CA ASN A 63 -11.37 -4.55 -6.86
C ASN A 63 -10.32 -4.68 -5.73
N CYS A 64 -10.28 -3.75 -4.78
CA CYS A 64 -9.42 -3.83 -3.60
C CYS A 64 -9.71 -5.06 -2.73
N HIS A 65 -8.68 -5.49 -1.99
CA HIS A 65 -8.81 -6.54 -0.99
C HIS A 65 -9.77 -6.12 0.13
N LYS A 66 -10.45 -7.10 0.75
CA LYS A 66 -11.41 -6.87 1.85
C LYS A 66 -10.86 -6.06 3.03
N ALA A 67 -9.54 -6.08 3.24
CA ALA A 67 -8.88 -5.29 4.29
C ALA A 67 -9.12 -3.78 4.12
N VAL A 68 -9.17 -3.28 2.88
CA VAL A 68 -9.47 -1.87 2.58
C VAL A 68 -10.89 -1.53 3.04
N PHE A 69 -11.87 -2.40 2.77
CA PHE A 69 -13.25 -2.21 3.23
C PHE A 69 -13.39 -2.28 4.76
N ASN A 70 -12.57 -3.11 5.41
CA ASN A 70 -12.49 -3.15 6.88
C ASN A 70 -11.95 -1.83 7.44
N ALA A 71 -10.94 -1.23 6.80
CA ALA A 71 -10.42 0.08 7.20
C ALA A 71 -11.49 1.19 7.11
N LEU A 72 -12.36 1.16 6.06
CA LEU A 72 -13.48 2.08 5.95
C LEU A 72 -14.40 2.01 7.19
N THR A 73 -14.70 0.78 7.61
CA THR A 73 -15.57 0.55 8.78
C THR A 73 -14.92 1.03 10.07
N LEU A 74 -13.64 0.69 10.27
CA LEU A 74 -12.88 1.04 11.48
C LEU A 74 -12.69 2.56 11.61
N GLY A 75 -12.35 3.24 10.52
CA GLY A 75 -12.13 4.69 10.49
C GLY A 75 -13.41 5.52 10.25
N ASN A 76 -14.57 4.88 10.12
CA ASN A 76 -15.80 5.55 9.66
C ASN A 76 -15.61 6.36 8.37
N ILE A 77 -14.79 5.83 7.44
CA ILE A 77 -14.35 6.50 6.21
C ILE A 77 -15.39 6.32 5.11
N LYS A 78 -15.67 7.39 4.37
CA LYS A 78 -16.61 7.38 3.26
C LYS A 78 -15.90 6.90 1.98
N PRO A 79 -16.40 5.85 1.32
CA PRO A 79 -15.80 5.36 0.08
C PRO A 79 -16.19 6.21 -1.13
N VAL A 80 -15.22 6.52 -1.98
CA VAL A 80 -15.39 6.98 -3.34
C VAL A 80 -14.79 5.90 -4.25
N TYR A 81 -15.62 5.26 -5.07
CA TYR A 81 -15.17 4.10 -5.84
C TYR A 81 -14.60 4.48 -7.19
N ALA A 82 -13.33 4.09 -7.45
CA ALA A 82 -12.74 4.04 -8.77
C ALA A 82 -13.03 2.66 -9.38
N TYR A 83 -13.62 2.65 -10.56
CA TYR A 83 -13.92 1.40 -11.27
C TYR A 83 -12.79 1.10 -12.25
N PRO A 84 -12.08 -0.06 -12.08
CA PRO A 84 -11.10 -0.50 -13.06
C PRO A 84 -11.76 -0.73 -14.42
N GLU A 85 -10.99 -0.58 -15.48
CA GLU A 85 -11.42 -1.01 -16.81
C GLU A 85 -11.75 -2.51 -16.80
N GLU A 86 -12.61 -2.94 -17.70
CA GLU A 86 -12.89 -4.35 -17.90
C GLU A 86 -11.96 -4.92 -18.95
N GLU A 87 -11.24 -6.00 -18.62
CA GLU A 87 -10.58 -6.84 -19.61
C GLU A 87 -11.65 -7.73 -20.28
N ALA A 88 -12.26 -7.18 -21.32
CA ALA A 88 -13.47 -7.73 -21.94
C ALA A 88 -13.31 -9.18 -22.44
N ARG A 89 -12.07 -9.59 -22.83
CA ARG A 89 -11.80 -10.95 -23.29
C ARG A 89 -12.07 -12.00 -22.23
N TYR A 90 -11.86 -11.65 -20.97
CA TYR A 90 -11.94 -12.57 -19.84
C TYR A 90 -13.03 -12.19 -18.84
N GLY A 91 -13.67 -11.02 -18.97
CA GLY A 91 -14.69 -10.53 -18.03
C GLY A 91 -14.11 -10.28 -16.63
N ILE A 92 -12.88 -9.78 -16.53
CA ILE A 92 -12.17 -9.52 -15.26
C ILE A 92 -11.80 -8.06 -15.13
N ALA A 93 -11.54 -7.63 -13.89
CA ALA A 93 -11.05 -6.28 -13.62
C ALA A 93 -9.64 -6.10 -14.21
N GLY A 94 -9.47 -5.08 -15.02
CA GLY A 94 -8.23 -4.64 -15.65
C GLY A 94 -7.50 -3.60 -14.81
N VAL A 95 -7.00 -2.55 -15.47
CA VAL A 95 -6.25 -1.46 -14.86
C VAL A 95 -7.18 -0.39 -14.25
N THR A 96 -6.70 0.28 -13.22
CA THR A 96 -7.21 1.59 -12.80
C THR A 96 -6.39 2.65 -13.51
N THR A 97 -7.03 3.63 -14.16
CA THR A 97 -6.34 4.65 -14.96
C THR A 97 -6.10 5.94 -14.17
N ALA A 98 -5.07 6.69 -14.55
CA ALA A 98 -4.79 8.02 -13.99
C ALA A 98 -5.95 9.00 -14.28
N ASP A 99 -6.58 8.92 -15.45
CA ASP A 99 -7.72 9.77 -15.83
C ASP A 99 -8.93 9.55 -14.92
N GLU A 100 -9.23 8.31 -14.55
CA GLU A 100 -10.31 8.00 -13.62
C GLU A 100 -10.00 8.55 -12.22
N ILE A 101 -8.76 8.43 -11.76
CA ILE A 101 -8.33 8.99 -10.47
C ILE A 101 -8.40 10.51 -10.49
N ASP A 102 -7.92 11.17 -11.56
CA ASP A 102 -7.99 12.62 -11.71
C ASP A 102 -9.44 13.13 -11.68
N ARG A 103 -10.33 12.46 -12.43
CA ARG A 103 -11.76 12.77 -12.43
C ARG A 103 -12.34 12.71 -11.01
N LEU A 104 -12.07 11.63 -10.29
CA LEU A 104 -12.61 11.43 -8.93
C LEU A 104 -12.04 12.43 -7.94
N MET A 105 -10.73 12.76 -8.01
CA MET A 105 -10.12 13.76 -7.13
C MET A 105 -10.65 15.18 -7.39
N ARG A 106 -11.03 15.50 -8.63
CA ARG A 106 -11.70 16.77 -8.93
C ARG A 106 -13.15 16.80 -8.41
N GLU A 107 -13.87 15.69 -8.52
CA GLU A 107 -15.26 15.58 -8.06
C GLU A 107 -15.35 15.50 -6.53
N HIS A 108 -14.29 14.98 -5.87
CA HIS A 108 -14.22 14.74 -4.44
C HIS A 108 -12.92 15.35 -3.84
N PRO A 109 -12.77 16.69 -3.85
CA PRO A 109 -11.55 17.35 -3.41
C PRO A 109 -11.23 17.15 -1.91
N GLU A 110 -12.21 16.67 -1.13
CA GLU A 110 -12.04 16.26 0.26
C GLU A 110 -11.35 14.91 0.43
N ALA A 111 -11.33 14.06 -0.62
CA ALA A 111 -10.66 12.76 -0.59
C ALA A 111 -9.18 12.92 -0.94
N LYS A 112 -8.32 12.97 0.09
CA LYS A 112 -6.87 13.20 -0.06
C LYS A 112 -6.03 11.92 -0.08
N ALA A 113 -6.66 10.76 -0.10
CA ALA A 113 -5.95 9.49 -0.23
C ALA A 113 -6.61 8.60 -1.30
N VAL A 114 -5.77 7.86 -2.00
CA VAL A 114 -6.16 6.89 -3.03
C VAL A 114 -5.54 5.54 -2.68
N VAL A 115 -6.31 4.45 -2.77
CA VAL A 115 -5.80 3.10 -2.62
C VAL A 115 -6.23 2.21 -3.77
N LEU A 116 -5.28 1.46 -4.33
CA LEU A 116 -5.53 0.49 -5.40
C LEU A 116 -4.57 -0.70 -5.35
N PRO A 117 -4.98 -1.89 -5.84
CA PRO A 117 -4.08 -3.02 -6.00
C PRO A 117 -3.28 -2.92 -7.31
N SER A 118 -1.96 -3.12 -7.23
CA SER A 118 -1.10 -3.28 -8.41
C SER A 118 0.15 -4.10 -8.05
N PRO A 119 0.32 -5.31 -8.58
CA PRO A 119 -0.61 -6.03 -9.47
C PRO A 119 -1.96 -6.34 -8.80
N ASN A 120 -3.03 -6.41 -9.60
CA ASN A 120 -4.30 -6.92 -9.10
C ASN A 120 -4.25 -8.46 -8.94
N TYR A 121 -5.37 -9.08 -8.53
CA TYR A 121 -5.45 -10.54 -8.32
C TYR A 121 -5.07 -11.37 -9.57
N TYR A 122 -5.26 -10.83 -10.76
CA TYR A 122 -4.96 -11.50 -12.04
C TYR A 122 -3.56 -11.20 -12.58
N GLY A 123 -2.74 -10.44 -11.83
CA GLY A 123 -1.40 -10.04 -12.24
C GLY A 123 -1.33 -8.82 -13.16
N ILE A 124 -2.45 -8.11 -13.34
CA ILE A 124 -2.51 -6.91 -14.16
C ILE A 124 -2.01 -5.72 -13.33
N CYS A 125 -1.02 -4.98 -13.86
CA CYS A 125 -0.45 -3.79 -13.24
C CYS A 125 -1.04 -2.52 -13.85
N SER A 126 -1.45 -1.57 -13.00
CA SER A 126 -1.79 -0.21 -13.41
C SER A 126 -0.52 0.63 -13.61
N ASP A 127 -0.60 1.72 -14.35
CA ASP A 127 0.48 2.69 -14.48
C ASP A 127 0.60 3.53 -13.19
N ILE A 128 1.33 2.99 -12.22
CA ILE A 128 1.48 3.61 -10.91
C ILE A 128 2.21 4.96 -11.00
N ALA A 129 3.13 5.13 -11.94
CA ALA A 129 3.86 6.39 -12.09
C ALA A 129 2.90 7.54 -12.49
N SER A 130 2.08 7.33 -13.50
CA SER A 130 1.08 8.32 -13.92
C SER A 130 0.01 8.57 -12.85
N ILE A 131 -0.40 7.53 -12.12
CA ILE A 131 -1.34 7.66 -11.00
C ILE A 131 -0.73 8.45 -9.85
N ALA A 132 0.54 8.18 -9.49
CA ALA A 132 1.24 8.91 -8.43
C ALA A 132 1.38 10.39 -8.77
N GLU A 133 1.79 10.72 -10.01
CA GLU A 133 1.87 12.11 -10.49
C GLU A 133 0.50 12.80 -10.37
N THR A 134 -0.56 12.14 -10.80
CA THR A 134 -1.93 12.63 -10.69
C THR A 134 -2.33 12.89 -9.24
N VAL A 135 -2.18 11.91 -8.35
CA VAL A 135 -2.53 12.01 -6.93
C VAL A 135 -1.75 13.14 -6.25
N HIS A 136 -0.46 13.23 -6.54
CA HIS A 136 0.40 14.28 -5.98
C HIS A 136 0.05 15.68 -6.50
N SER A 137 -0.44 15.82 -7.74
CA SER A 137 -0.90 17.11 -8.27
C SER A 137 -2.13 17.66 -7.54
N HIS A 138 -2.90 16.78 -6.90
CA HIS A 138 -4.04 17.11 -6.02
C HIS A 138 -3.65 17.17 -4.52
N ASP A 139 -2.35 17.14 -4.22
CA ASP A 139 -1.82 17.14 -2.86
C ASP A 139 -2.28 15.91 -2.03
N GLY A 140 -2.43 14.78 -2.72
CA GLY A 140 -2.93 13.52 -2.19
C GLY A 140 -1.84 12.53 -1.79
N ILE A 141 -2.26 11.41 -1.22
CA ILE A 141 -1.45 10.26 -0.79
C ILE A 141 -1.84 9.04 -1.63
N LEU A 142 -0.86 8.34 -2.20
CA LEU A 142 -1.09 7.10 -2.94
C LEU A 142 -0.65 5.89 -2.12
N ILE A 143 -1.60 5.00 -1.84
CA ILE A 143 -1.39 3.71 -1.18
C ILE A 143 -1.52 2.60 -2.21
N VAL A 144 -0.50 1.77 -2.38
CA VAL A 144 -0.52 0.64 -3.31
C VAL A 144 -0.52 -0.68 -2.54
N ASP A 145 -1.58 -1.46 -2.73
CA ASP A 145 -1.60 -2.88 -2.35
C ASP A 145 -0.79 -3.68 -3.38
N GLN A 146 0.49 -3.86 -3.10
CA GLN A 146 1.43 -4.62 -3.93
C GLN A 146 1.59 -6.07 -3.43
N ALA A 147 0.58 -6.62 -2.73
CA ALA A 147 0.64 -7.94 -2.14
C ALA A 147 1.02 -9.06 -3.13
N HIS A 148 0.76 -8.90 -4.41
CA HIS A 148 1.13 -9.83 -5.48
C HIS A 148 2.39 -9.40 -6.26
N GLY A 149 3.04 -8.31 -5.87
CA GLY A 149 4.11 -7.67 -6.62
C GLY A 149 5.45 -7.51 -5.89
N ALA A 150 5.63 -8.05 -4.68
CA ALA A 150 6.87 -7.91 -3.91
C ALA A 150 8.16 -8.28 -4.68
N HIS A 151 8.06 -9.13 -5.70
CA HIS A 151 9.16 -9.55 -6.56
C HIS A 151 9.51 -8.55 -7.68
N LEU A 152 8.60 -7.63 -8.03
CA LEU A 152 8.78 -6.71 -9.17
C LEU A 152 10.05 -5.88 -9.04
N LYS A 153 10.38 -5.44 -7.82
CA LYS A 153 11.61 -4.69 -7.53
C LYS A 153 12.90 -5.37 -8.00
N PHE A 154 12.90 -6.71 -8.09
CA PHE A 154 14.08 -7.51 -8.37
C PHE A 154 14.10 -8.10 -9.78
N MET A 155 13.07 -7.85 -10.57
CA MET A 155 12.92 -8.43 -11.89
C MET A 155 13.20 -7.41 -12.98
N LYS A 156 14.00 -7.82 -13.97
CA LYS A 156 14.18 -7.07 -15.20
C LYS A 156 13.01 -7.38 -16.16
N ASP A 157 12.66 -6.42 -16.99
CA ASP A 157 11.63 -6.58 -18.03
C ASP A 157 10.21 -6.85 -17.50
N GLN A 158 9.94 -6.46 -16.26
CA GLN A 158 8.62 -6.47 -15.62
C GLN A 158 8.11 -5.03 -15.43
N PRO A 159 6.80 -4.83 -15.19
CA PRO A 159 6.33 -3.53 -14.74
C PRO A 159 7.12 -3.03 -13.54
N ALA A 160 7.38 -1.73 -13.48
CA ALA A 160 8.10 -1.14 -12.37
C ALA A 160 7.36 -1.36 -11.05
N ALA A 161 8.12 -1.57 -9.98
CA ALA A 161 7.58 -1.67 -8.63
C ALA A 161 7.04 -0.32 -8.15
N ALA A 162 6.02 -0.33 -7.31
CA ALA A 162 5.35 0.89 -6.83
C ALA A 162 6.31 1.84 -6.10
N GLU A 163 7.35 1.31 -5.46
CA GLU A 163 8.42 2.07 -4.80
C GLU A 163 9.19 2.95 -5.80
N ASP A 164 9.40 2.46 -7.01
CA ASP A 164 10.11 3.18 -8.07
C ASP A 164 9.19 4.14 -8.86
N CYS A 165 7.88 4.04 -8.63
CA CYS A 165 6.83 4.80 -9.32
C CYS A 165 6.24 5.94 -8.50
N GLY A 166 6.76 6.23 -7.32
CA GLY A 166 6.33 7.36 -6.51
C GLY A 166 5.12 7.10 -5.60
N ALA A 167 4.72 5.84 -5.39
CA ALA A 167 3.73 5.53 -4.36
C ALA A 167 4.22 5.93 -2.97
N ASP A 168 3.34 6.42 -2.10
CA ASP A 168 3.70 6.93 -0.76
C ASP A 168 3.75 5.82 0.28
N ILE A 169 2.76 4.91 0.25
CA ILE A 169 2.71 3.70 1.07
C ILE A 169 2.56 2.50 0.14
N ILE A 170 3.39 1.49 0.34
CA ILE A 170 3.32 0.23 -0.40
C ILE A 170 3.23 -0.91 0.60
N VAL A 171 2.37 -1.88 0.35
CA VAL A 171 2.21 -3.04 1.23
C VAL A 171 2.43 -4.32 0.47
N ASP A 172 3.49 -5.03 0.83
CA ASP A 172 3.98 -6.24 0.17
C ASP A 172 3.70 -7.51 0.98
N SER A 173 3.16 -8.53 0.32
CA SER A 173 3.07 -9.90 0.86
C SER A 173 4.31 -10.68 0.46
N ILE A 174 5.29 -10.72 1.35
CA ILE A 174 6.58 -11.37 1.05
C ILE A 174 6.39 -12.86 0.75
N HIS A 175 5.52 -13.53 1.50
CA HIS A 175 5.28 -14.96 1.36
C HIS A 175 4.56 -15.39 0.06
N LYS A 176 3.97 -14.46 -0.70
CA LYS A 176 3.26 -14.82 -1.93
C LYS A 176 4.18 -15.01 -3.12
N THR A 177 5.21 -14.17 -3.23
CA THR A 177 6.06 -14.11 -4.42
C THR A 177 7.56 -14.18 -4.13
N LEU A 178 7.97 -14.14 -2.87
CA LEU A 178 9.34 -14.31 -2.41
C LEU A 178 9.47 -15.47 -1.43
N ALA A 179 10.69 -15.93 -1.19
CA ALA A 179 10.97 -17.05 -0.29
C ALA A 179 10.83 -16.63 1.18
N SER A 180 9.66 -16.83 1.76
CA SER A 180 9.37 -16.50 3.15
C SER A 180 8.24 -17.36 3.72
N PHE A 181 8.13 -17.40 5.05
CA PHE A 181 7.04 -18.10 5.72
C PHE A 181 5.71 -17.36 5.54
N THR A 182 4.61 -18.11 5.63
CA THR A 182 3.24 -17.57 5.58
C THR A 182 3.04 -16.42 6.56
N GLN A 183 2.21 -15.47 6.18
CA GLN A 183 1.89 -14.21 6.85
C GLN A 183 3.00 -13.15 6.84
N SER A 184 4.21 -13.45 6.36
CA SER A 184 5.24 -12.41 6.28
C SER A 184 4.84 -11.34 5.26
N ALA A 185 4.82 -10.12 5.74
CA ALA A 185 4.49 -8.93 4.97
C ALA A 185 5.28 -7.74 5.47
N VAL A 186 5.43 -6.75 4.61
CA VAL A 186 6.15 -5.50 4.91
C VAL A 186 5.31 -4.33 4.42
N LEU A 187 5.28 -3.26 5.21
CA LEU A 187 4.80 -1.95 4.80
C LEU A 187 6.00 -1.05 4.56
N HIS A 188 6.03 -0.42 3.41
CA HIS A 188 7.03 0.56 3.02
C HIS A 188 6.43 1.97 3.02
N VAL A 189 7.15 2.93 3.60
CA VAL A 189 6.88 4.37 3.47
C VAL A 189 7.94 4.98 2.58
N ASN A 190 7.51 5.67 1.53
CA ASN A 190 8.40 6.16 0.48
C ASN A 190 8.37 7.68 0.31
N SER A 191 7.56 8.40 1.09
CA SER A 191 7.44 9.85 0.98
C SER A 191 7.37 10.56 2.34
N GLU A 192 7.58 11.90 2.33
CA GLU A 192 7.41 12.75 3.50
C GLU A 192 5.94 13.15 3.75
N ARG A 193 5.00 12.74 2.86
CA ARG A 193 3.56 13.00 3.03
C ARG A 193 2.97 12.22 4.19
N ILE A 194 3.67 11.15 4.63
CA ILE A 194 3.21 10.27 5.69
C ILE A 194 3.87 10.67 7.01
N SER A 195 3.05 10.93 8.01
CA SER A 195 3.51 11.12 9.38
C SER A 195 3.84 9.76 10.00
N LEU A 196 5.14 9.47 10.16
CA LEU A 196 5.57 8.20 10.78
C LEU A 196 4.99 8.01 12.19
N PRO A 197 4.97 9.01 13.09
CA PRO A 197 4.36 8.84 14.39
C PRO A 197 2.88 8.44 14.33
N VAL A 198 2.11 9.03 13.41
CA VAL A 198 0.68 8.67 13.24
C VAL A 198 0.53 7.25 12.71
N LEU A 199 1.41 6.83 11.79
CA LEU A 199 1.39 5.46 11.26
C LEU A 199 1.81 4.43 12.31
N GLU A 200 2.78 4.74 13.15
CA GLU A 200 3.29 3.87 14.20
C GLU A 200 2.28 3.68 15.35
N ASP A 201 1.33 4.59 15.50
CA ASP A 201 0.24 4.50 16.49
C ASP A 201 -0.92 3.60 16.04
N GLN A 202 -0.98 3.18 14.74
CA GLN A 202 -2.03 2.30 14.20
C GLN A 202 -1.67 0.82 14.35
#